data_db37f7c6fe3f576bb1eca330724e4cfb
#
_entry.id   db37f7c6fe3f576bb1eca330724e4cfb
#
_cell.length_a   1.000
_cell.length_b   1.000
_cell.length_c   1.000
_cell.angle_alpha   90.00
_cell.angle_beta   90.00
_cell.angle_gamma   90.00
#
_symmetry.space_group_name_H-M   'P 1'
#
loop_
_entity.id
_entity.type
_entity.pdbx_description
1 polymer ?
#
loop_
_entity_poly.entity_id
_entity_poly.type
_entity_poly.pdbx_seq_one_letter_code
_entity_poly.pdbx_strand_id
1 'polypeptide(L)'
;RIESFIQTDAALNPGNSGGALVNVKGELVGINTAIISPNGGYAGHSFAIPVSIVKKVVADLIEYGAVQRAVLGVVIQDVDADIAKEKKLEKIEGIYVKELKDDGAAKTAGIKAGDVIIKVNGTPVATSAELQEQISRYRPKDNVKITVIRDGKEKEFNVTLKNLYGDTDLVKASDTYVILGARLAELNNEEKARLGIRNGVKVVGLEQGKFMKAGVEKGFIILKINNKPVNSVNDVRNILNNTRGGVYIEGIYPDGVMAYYAFGI
;
A
#
# COMPACT_ATOMS: atom_id res chain seq x y z
N ARG A 1 -2.40 -5.07 4.39
CA ARG A 1 -2.33 -6.45 3.87
C ARG A 1 -3.53 -6.67 2.98
N ILE A 2 -3.37 -7.42 1.88
CA ILE A 2 -4.50 -7.93 1.11
C ILE A 2 -4.94 -9.18 1.86
N GLU A 3 -6.18 -9.19 2.34
CA GLU A 3 -6.74 -10.28 3.16
C GLU A 3 -7.89 -10.99 2.44
N SER A 4 -7.88 -10.95 1.09
CA SER A 4 -8.83 -11.69 0.27
C SER A 4 -8.19 -13.02 -0.14
N PHE A 5 -8.64 -14.09 0.49
CA PHE A 5 -8.18 -15.46 0.20
C PHE A 5 -9.36 -16.34 -0.20
N ILE A 6 -9.10 -17.32 -1.06
CA ILE A 6 -9.98 -18.45 -1.25
C ILE A 6 -9.77 -19.37 -0.05
N GLN A 7 -10.81 -19.58 0.75
CA GLN A 7 -10.83 -20.63 1.77
C GLN A 7 -11.31 -21.93 1.12
N THR A 8 -10.64 -23.02 1.43
CA THR A 8 -10.97 -24.35 0.91
C THR A 8 -10.70 -25.43 1.97
N ASP A 9 -11.40 -26.53 1.88
CA ASP A 9 -11.19 -27.76 2.64
C ASP A 9 -10.17 -28.72 1.99
N ALA A 10 -9.65 -28.36 0.79
CA ALA A 10 -8.55 -29.09 0.18
C ALA A 10 -7.32 -29.07 1.11
N ALA A 11 -6.84 -30.27 1.46
CA ALA A 11 -5.81 -30.43 2.48
C ALA A 11 -4.47 -29.80 2.06
N LEU A 12 -4.04 -28.76 2.78
CA LEU A 12 -2.72 -28.17 2.67
C LEU A 12 -1.84 -28.61 3.84
N ASN A 13 -0.60 -28.95 3.53
CA ASN A 13 0.43 -29.27 4.52
C ASN A 13 1.70 -28.46 4.23
N PRO A 14 2.63 -28.34 5.19
CA PRO A 14 3.94 -27.77 4.95
C PRO A 14 4.59 -28.38 3.71
N GLY A 15 5.08 -27.53 2.79
CA GLY A 15 5.61 -27.92 1.47
C GLY A 15 4.65 -27.64 0.30
N ASN A 16 3.35 -27.50 0.53
CA ASN A 16 2.37 -27.18 -0.52
C ASN A 16 2.23 -25.67 -0.81
N SER A 17 2.82 -24.80 0.02
CA SER A 17 2.82 -23.35 -0.20
C SER A 17 3.50 -23.01 -1.52
N GLY A 18 2.88 -22.13 -2.33
CA GLY A 18 3.30 -21.81 -3.69
C GLY A 18 2.79 -22.78 -4.76
N GLY A 19 2.19 -23.93 -4.36
CA GLY A 19 1.54 -24.86 -5.27
C GLY A 19 0.20 -24.33 -5.82
N ALA A 20 -0.23 -24.90 -6.94
CA ALA A 20 -1.47 -24.53 -7.60
C ALA A 20 -2.70 -25.07 -6.86
N LEU A 21 -3.72 -24.20 -6.69
CA LEU A 21 -5.09 -24.64 -6.45
C LEU A 21 -5.84 -24.63 -7.79
N VAL A 22 -6.34 -25.80 -8.20
CA VAL A 22 -7.03 -25.97 -9.48
C VAL A 22 -8.47 -26.43 -9.26
N ASN A 23 -9.35 -26.09 -10.21
CA ASN A 23 -10.71 -26.60 -10.22
C ASN A 23 -10.78 -28.00 -10.89
N VAL A 24 -11.96 -28.58 -10.96
CA VAL A 24 -12.21 -29.91 -11.57
C VAL A 24 -11.91 -29.95 -13.07
N LYS A 25 -11.75 -28.82 -13.73
CA LYS A 25 -11.36 -28.69 -15.15
C LYS A 25 -9.85 -28.54 -15.34
N GLY A 26 -9.07 -28.55 -14.23
CA GLY A 26 -7.63 -28.31 -14.28
C GLY A 26 -7.23 -26.82 -14.43
N GLU A 27 -8.18 -25.89 -14.32
CA GLU A 27 -7.89 -24.46 -14.42
C GLU A 27 -7.33 -23.93 -13.10
N LEU A 28 -6.27 -23.11 -13.16
CA LEU A 28 -5.69 -22.46 -11.98
C LEU A 28 -6.67 -21.44 -11.41
N VAL A 29 -7.09 -21.65 -10.15
CA VAL A 29 -8.00 -20.73 -9.43
C VAL A 29 -7.27 -19.93 -8.34
N GLY A 30 -6.15 -20.45 -7.83
CA GLY A 30 -5.36 -19.76 -6.81
C GLY A 30 -3.98 -20.38 -6.60
N ILE A 31 -3.20 -19.71 -5.75
CA ILE A 31 -1.89 -20.20 -5.27
C ILE A 31 -1.98 -20.42 -3.76
N ASN A 32 -1.66 -21.63 -3.33
CA ASN A 32 -1.68 -22.04 -1.93
C ASN A 32 -0.70 -21.19 -1.11
N THR A 33 -1.15 -20.70 0.06
CA THR A 33 -0.32 -19.78 0.86
C THR A 33 -0.25 -20.12 2.34
N ALA A 34 -1.38 -20.41 2.99
CA ALA A 34 -1.43 -20.56 4.43
C ALA A 34 -2.48 -21.58 4.88
N ILE A 35 -2.31 -22.08 6.09
CA ILE A 35 -3.30 -22.85 6.84
C ILE A 35 -3.53 -22.18 8.19
N ILE A 36 -4.74 -22.25 8.72
CA ILE A 36 -4.99 -21.99 10.14
C ILE A 36 -4.91 -23.32 10.84
N SER A 37 -3.90 -23.47 11.70
CA SER A 37 -3.68 -24.72 12.42
C SER A 37 -3.08 -24.46 13.79
N PRO A 38 -3.65 -24.99 14.87
CA PRO A 38 -3.06 -24.94 16.20
C PRO A 38 -1.76 -25.74 16.32
N ASN A 39 -1.59 -26.78 15.50
CA ASN A 39 -0.51 -27.77 15.62
C ASN A 39 0.41 -27.85 14.38
N GLY A 40 0.29 -26.90 13.43
CA GLY A 40 1.11 -26.87 12.23
C GLY A 40 0.72 -27.83 11.11
N GLY A 41 -0.30 -28.69 11.31
CA GLY A 41 -0.87 -29.57 10.30
C GLY A 41 -2.25 -29.09 9.81
N TYR A 42 -2.78 -29.73 8.77
CA TYR A 42 -4.12 -29.42 8.25
C TYR A 42 -5.20 -29.57 9.31
N ALA A 43 -6.00 -28.54 9.52
CA ALA A 43 -7.11 -28.49 10.49
C ALA A 43 -8.45 -28.07 9.83
N GLY A 44 -8.64 -28.40 8.54
CA GLY A 44 -9.89 -28.12 7.82
C GLY A 44 -9.96 -26.75 7.15
N HIS A 45 -8.99 -25.87 7.34
CA HIS A 45 -8.98 -24.52 6.77
C HIS A 45 -7.67 -24.22 6.05
N SER A 46 -7.74 -24.22 4.72
CA SER A 46 -6.65 -23.88 3.82
C SER A 46 -6.95 -22.58 3.08
N PHE A 47 -5.93 -21.81 2.76
CA PHE A 47 -6.08 -20.54 2.11
C PHE A 47 -5.19 -20.43 0.87
N ALA A 48 -5.77 -19.92 -0.22
CA ALA A 48 -5.07 -19.66 -1.46
C ALA A 48 -5.30 -18.22 -1.92
N ILE A 49 -4.28 -17.61 -2.53
CA ILE A 49 -4.38 -16.29 -3.15
C ILE A 49 -5.13 -16.45 -4.48
N PRO A 50 -6.23 -15.71 -4.73
CA PRO A 50 -6.96 -15.77 -5.98
C PRO A 50 -6.08 -15.51 -7.21
N VAL A 51 -6.30 -16.27 -8.28
CA VAL A 51 -5.50 -16.14 -9.52
C VAL A 51 -5.59 -14.74 -10.14
N SER A 52 -6.70 -14.02 -9.95
CA SER A 52 -6.86 -12.64 -10.40
C SER A 52 -5.82 -11.69 -9.78
N ILE A 53 -5.57 -11.86 -8.47
CA ILE A 53 -4.53 -11.10 -7.74
C ILE A 53 -3.15 -11.58 -8.17
N VAL A 54 -2.93 -12.89 -8.28
CA VAL A 54 -1.65 -13.47 -8.68
C VAL A 54 -1.21 -12.93 -10.05
N LYS A 55 -2.10 -12.94 -11.04
CA LYS A 55 -1.81 -12.42 -12.40
C LYS A 55 -1.29 -10.99 -12.37
N LYS A 56 -1.97 -10.12 -11.63
CA LYS A 56 -1.57 -8.71 -11.51
C LYS A 56 -0.22 -8.57 -10.80
N VAL A 57 -0.02 -9.28 -9.67
CA VAL A 57 1.23 -9.22 -8.91
C VAL A 57 2.41 -9.72 -9.73
N VAL A 58 2.26 -10.84 -10.44
CA VAL A 58 3.32 -11.40 -11.30
C VAL A 58 3.63 -10.45 -12.47
N ALA A 59 2.60 -9.88 -13.12
CA ALA A 59 2.81 -8.90 -14.18
C ALA A 59 3.59 -7.67 -13.67
N ASP A 60 3.23 -7.15 -12.50
CA ASP A 60 3.95 -6.03 -11.88
C ASP A 60 5.42 -6.37 -11.59
N LEU A 61 5.68 -7.57 -11.05
CA LEU A 61 7.04 -8.01 -10.73
C LEU A 61 7.89 -8.18 -12.00
N ILE A 62 7.31 -8.68 -13.09
CA ILE A 62 8.01 -8.82 -14.37
C ILE A 62 8.30 -7.45 -14.99
N GLU A 63 7.31 -6.54 -14.98
CA GLU A 63 7.39 -5.26 -15.67
C GLU A 63 8.17 -4.21 -14.86
N TYR A 64 7.95 -4.15 -13.54
CA TYR A 64 8.49 -3.08 -12.67
C TYR A 64 9.49 -3.59 -11.63
N GLY A 65 9.59 -4.90 -11.44
CA GLY A 65 10.36 -5.50 -10.34
C GLY A 65 9.75 -5.27 -8.96
N ALA A 66 8.60 -4.59 -8.88
CA ALA A 66 7.91 -4.25 -7.63
C ALA A 66 6.38 -4.27 -7.82
N VAL A 67 5.65 -4.71 -6.79
CA VAL A 67 4.19 -4.75 -6.83
C VAL A 67 3.62 -3.34 -6.75
N GLN A 68 2.79 -2.98 -7.73
CA GLN A 68 2.10 -1.69 -7.81
C GLN A 68 0.84 -1.74 -6.94
N ARG A 69 0.86 -1.05 -5.79
CA ARG A 69 -0.29 -1.03 -4.87
C ARG A 69 -1.06 0.25 -5.02
N ALA A 70 -2.27 0.16 -5.57
CA ALA A 70 -3.21 1.25 -5.64
C ALA A 70 -4.07 1.32 -4.37
N VAL A 71 -4.38 2.53 -3.93
CA VAL A 71 -5.21 2.79 -2.74
C VAL A 71 -6.19 3.93 -2.96
N LEU A 72 -7.32 3.89 -2.27
CA LEU A 72 -8.30 4.98 -2.20
C LEU A 72 -7.89 6.07 -1.20
N GLY A 73 -7.12 5.72 -0.17
CA GLY A 73 -6.75 6.66 0.89
C GLY A 73 -7.89 6.95 1.86
N VAL A 74 -8.59 5.91 2.30
CA VAL A 74 -9.73 5.98 3.23
C VAL A 74 -9.47 5.13 4.48
N VAL A 75 -10.04 5.55 5.62
CA VAL A 75 -10.22 4.72 6.81
C VAL A 75 -11.66 4.22 6.77
N ILE A 76 -11.85 2.92 6.79
CA ILE A 76 -13.13 2.26 6.55
C ILE A 76 -13.52 1.30 7.66
N GLN A 77 -14.81 1.00 7.71
CA GLN A 77 -15.35 -0.12 8.48
C GLN A 77 -16.53 -0.73 7.71
N ASP A 78 -16.80 -2.01 7.93
CA ASP A 78 -17.98 -2.65 7.39
C ASP A 78 -19.24 -2.05 8.02
N VAL A 79 -20.32 -1.95 7.23
CA VAL A 79 -21.61 -1.48 7.72
C VAL A 79 -22.16 -2.49 8.71
N ASP A 80 -22.45 -2.03 9.93
CA ASP A 80 -23.20 -2.73 10.96
C ASP A 80 -24.66 -2.23 11.04
N ALA A 81 -25.44 -2.80 11.96
CA ALA A 81 -26.85 -2.47 12.13
C ALA A 81 -27.09 -1.00 12.52
N ASP A 82 -26.17 -0.42 13.31
CA ASP A 82 -26.29 0.98 13.76
C ASP A 82 -26.03 1.94 12.62
N ILE A 83 -24.97 1.71 11.83
CA ILE A 83 -24.66 2.49 10.63
C ILE A 83 -25.78 2.35 9.59
N ALA A 84 -26.28 1.13 9.36
CA ALA A 84 -27.37 0.91 8.40
C ALA A 84 -28.61 1.71 8.78
N LYS A 85 -28.96 1.74 10.06
CA LYS A 85 -30.10 2.53 10.59
C LYS A 85 -29.85 4.04 10.44
N GLU A 86 -28.66 4.52 10.85
CA GLU A 86 -28.29 5.94 10.74
C GLU A 86 -28.32 6.42 9.28
N LYS A 87 -27.74 5.64 8.38
CA LYS A 87 -27.63 5.97 6.95
C LYS A 87 -28.86 5.59 6.14
N LYS A 88 -29.91 5.02 6.78
CA LYS A 88 -31.17 4.56 6.15
C LYS A 88 -30.92 3.60 5.00
N LEU A 89 -30.01 2.66 5.20
CA LEU A 89 -29.70 1.62 4.20
C LEU A 89 -30.78 0.53 4.26
N GLU A 90 -31.12 -0.03 3.11
CA GLU A 90 -32.07 -1.15 3.01
C GLU A 90 -31.46 -2.48 3.51
N LYS A 91 -30.12 -2.59 3.49
CA LYS A 91 -29.35 -3.78 3.89
C LYS A 91 -28.18 -3.40 4.78
N ILE A 92 -27.74 -4.34 5.62
CA ILE A 92 -26.53 -4.25 6.44
C ILE A 92 -25.35 -4.69 5.56
N GLU A 93 -25.07 -3.94 4.51
CA GLU A 93 -24.03 -4.23 3.52
C GLU A 93 -23.37 -2.91 3.07
N GLY A 94 -22.09 -2.97 2.73
CA GLY A 94 -21.33 -1.83 2.25
C GLY A 94 -20.21 -1.38 3.20
N ILE A 95 -19.45 -0.41 2.79
CA ILE A 95 -18.24 0.02 3.48
C ILE A 95 -18.38 1.50 3.86
N TYR A 96 -18.50 1.74 5.16
CA TYR A 96 -18.60 3.07 5.73
C TYR A 96 -17.23 3.76 5.73
N VAL A 97 -17.18 4.96 5.17
CA VAL A 97 -15.98 5.82 5.16
C VAL A 97 -15.95 6.64 6.46
N LYS A 98 -15.05 6.26 7.39
CA LYS A 98 -14.85 7.00 8.65
C LYS A 98 -14.08 8.29 8.42
N GLU A 99 -12.95 8.18 7.74
CA GLU A 99 -12.02 9.27 7.51
C GLU A 99 -11.38 9.16 6.14
N LEU A 100 -10.84 10.27 5.65
CA LEU A 100 -10.06 10.32 4.42
C LEU A 100 -8.66 10.84 4.71
N LYS A 101 -7.66 10.25 4.06
CA LYS A 101 -6.31 10.81 4.09
C LYS A 101 -6.28 12.11 3.28
N ASP A 102 -5.50 13.10 3.74
CA ASP A 102 -5.46 14.43 3.11
C ASP A 102 -5.01 14.39 1.65
N ASP A 103 -4.05 13.55 1.34
CA ASP A 103 -3.54 13.29 -0.02
C ASP A 103 -4.24 12.12 -0.72
N GLY A 104 -5.32 11.58 -0.14
CA GLY A 104 -6.03 10.39 -0.60
C GLY A 104 -6.75 10.60 -1.94
N ALA A 105 -6.76 9.55 -2.78
CA ALA A 105 -7.48 9.53 -4.06
C ALA A 105 -8.98 9.81 -3.90
N ALA A 106 -9.61 9.20 -2.90
CA ALA A 106 -11.03 9.37 -2.60
C ALA A 106 -11.38 10.82 -2.24
N LYS A 107 -10.56 11.49 -1.42
CA LYS A 107 -10.75 12.90 -1.05
C LYS A 107 -10.66 13.81 -2.27
N THR A 108 -9.67 13.61 -3.11
CA THR A 108 -9.47 14.35 -4.36
C THR A 108 -10.68 14.21 -5.30
N ALA A 109 -11.30 13.02 -5.34
CA ALA A 109 -12.48 12.75 -6.17
C ALA A 109 -13.79 13.27 -5.58
N GLY A 110 -13.81 13.76 -4.33
CA GLY A 110 -15.01 14.32 -3.69
C GLY A 110 -15.81 13.32 -2.84
N ILE A 111 -15.29 12.14 -2.56
CA ILE A 111 -15.81 11.24 -1.54
C ILE A 111 -15.59 11.90 -0.16
N LYS A 112 -16.51 11.68 0.78
CA LYS A 112 -16.52 12.31 2.11
C LYS A 112 -16.64 11.27 3.22
N ALA A 113 -16.21 11.64 4.41
CA ALA A 113 -16.56 10.89 5.59
C ALA A 113 -18.08 10.83 5.76
N GLY A 114 -18.61 9.67 6.14
CA GLY A 114 -20.03 9.41 6.22
C GLY A 114 -20.64 8.80 4.95
N ASP A 115 -19.91 8.70 3.84
CA ASP A 115 -20.34 7.95 2.66
C ASP A 115 -20.31 6.45 2.94
N VAL A 116 -21.15 5.67 2.25
CA VAL A 116 -21.12 4.21 2.25
C VAL A 116 -20.79 3.73 0.84
N ILE A 117 -19.61 3.17 0.63
CA ILE A 117 -19.19 2.60 -0.65
C ILE A 117 -19.95 1.29 -0.87
N ILE A 118 -20.56 1.14 -2.06
CA ILE A 118 -21.38 -0.03 -2.41
C ILE A 118 -20.99 -0.70 -3.73
N LYS A 119 -20.25 -0.02 -4.64
CA LYS A 119 -19.80 -0.60 -5.91
C LYS A 119 -18.44 -0.03 -6.32
N VAL A 120 -17.67 -0.87 -7.02
CA VAL A 120 -16.44 -0.50 -7.73
C VAL A 120 -16.59 -0.90 -9.19
N ASN A 121 -16.55 0.05 -10.13
CA ASN A 121 -16.78 -0.17 -11.56
C ASN A 121 -18.07 -0.98 -11.84
N GLY A 122 -19.14 -0.71 -11.10
CA GLY A 122 -20.41 -1.40 -11.19
C GLY A 122 -20.48 -2.75 -10.47
N THR A 123 -19.35 -3.31 -10.02
CA THR A 123 -19.32 -4.55 -9.23
C THR A 123 -19.70 -4.23 -7.78
N PRO A 124 -20.77 -4.85 -7.21
CA PRO A 124 -21.13 -4.67 -5.82
C PRO A 124 -20.01 -5.07 -4.88
N VAL A 125 -19.88 -4.34 -3.76
CA VAL A 125 -18.99 -4.66 -2.64
C VAL A 125 -19.77 -4.51 -1.34
N ALA A 126 -19.77 -5.55 -0.52
CA ALA A 126 -20.51 -5.61 0.74
C ALA A 126 -19.59 -5.45 1.95
N THR A 127 -18.30 -5.81 1.81
CA THR A 127 -17.31 -5.83 2.89
C THR A 127 -16.03 -5.09 2.52
N SER A 128 -15.28 -4.68 3.54
CA SER A 128 -13.95 -4.08 3.37
C SER A 128 -12.98 -5.01 2.63
N ALA A 129 -13.09 -6.32 2.83
CA ALA A 129 -12.29 -7.32 2.14
C ALA A 129 -12.58 -7.32 0.63
N GLU A 130 -13.85 -7.30 0.23
CA GLU A 130 -14.27 -7.23 -1.17
C GLU A 130 -13.83 -5.91 -1.84
N LEU A 131 -13.96 -4.78 -1.13
CA LEU A 131 -13.46 -3.50 -1.63
C LEU A 131 -11.95 -3.55 -1.87
N GLN A 132 -11.19 -4.09 -0.91
CA GLN A 132 -9.74 -4.22 -1.03
C GLN A 132 -9.36 -5.16 -2.19
N GLU A 133 -10.09 -6.26 -2.36
CA GLU A 133 -9.89 -7.17 -3.48
C GLU A 133 -10.10 -6.45 -4.82
N GLN A 134 -11.24 -5.74 -4.97
CA GLN A 134 -11.52 -5.00 -6.20
C GLN A 134 -10.43 -3.96 -6.51
N ILE A 135 -10.05 -3.14 -5.51
CA ILE A 135 -9.00 -2.12 -5.69
C ILE A 135 -7.63 -2.74 -5.97
N SER A 136 -7.32 -3.91 -5.40
CA SER A 136 -6.02 -4.59 -5.60
C SER A 136 -5.74 -5.02 -7.04
N ARG A 137 -6.77 -5.08 -7.88
CA ARG A 137 -6.66 -5.42 -9.31
C ARG A 137 -6.11 -4.28 -10.15
N TYR A 138 -6.08 -3.07 -9.60
CA TYR A 138 -5.67 -1.83 -10.29
C TYR A 138 -4.28 -1.39 -9.86
N ARG A 139 -3.70 -0.49 -10.65
CA ARG A 139 -2.42 0.17 -10.40
C ARG A 139 -2.63 1.62 -10.01
N PRO A 140 -1.66 2.30 -9.38
CA PRO A 140 -1.65 3.76 -9.30
C PRO A 140 -1.85 4.37 -10.69
N LYS A 141 -2.56 5.52 -10.76
CA LYS A 141 -2.97 6.21 -11.98
C LYS A 141 -4.20 5.59 -12.69
N ASP A 142 -4.58 4.35 -12.42
CA ASP A 142 -5.83 3.81 -12.97
C ASP A 142 -7.05 4.57 -12.43
N ASN A 143 -8.06 4.71 -13.28
CA ASN A 143 -9.33 5.31 -12.92
C ASN A 143 -10.36 4.23 -12.58
N VAL A 144 -11.02 4.38 -11.44
CA VAL A 144 -12.12 3.52 -11.02
C VAL A 144 -13.35 4.36 -10.70
N LYS A 145 -14.51 3.84 -11.04
CA LYS A 145 -15.79 4.43 -10.66
C LYS A 145 -16.22 3.86 -9.32
N ILE A 146 -16.34 4.70 -8.32
CA ILE A 146 -16.82 4.34 -6.98
C ILE A 146 -18.25 4.83 -6.84
N THR A 147 -19.18 3.92 -6.55
CA THR A 147 -20.56 4.27 -6.22
C THR A 147 -20.71 4.27 -4.71
N VAL A 148 -21.23 5.35 -4.17
CA VAL A 148 -21.51 5.50 -2.74
C VAL A 148 -22.98 5.84 -2.49
N ILE A 149 -23.48 5.55 -1.28
CA ILE A 149 -24.69 6.12 -0.74
C ILE A 149 -24.32 7.33 0.10
N ARG A 150 -24.89 8.50 -0.23
CA ARG A 150 -24.78 9.76 0.52
C ARG A 150 -26.15 10.39 0.63
N ASP A 151 -26.60 10.64 1.87
CA ASP A 151 -27.92 11.21 2.17
C ASP A 151 -29.08 10.38 1.55
N GLY A 152 -28.96 9.04 1.60
CA GLY A 152 -29.93 8.09 1.07
C GLY A 152 -29.99 8.00 -0.47
N LYS A 153 -29.02 8.58 -1.18
CA LYS A 153 -28.96 8.56 -2.65
C LYS A 153 -27.64 7.99 -3.15
N GLU A 154 -27.71 7.20 -4.22
CA GLU A 154 -26.50 6.75 -4.93
C GLU A 154 -25.84 7.94 -5.63
N LYS A 155 -24.51 8.03 -5.49
CA LYS A 155 -23.65 8.98 -6.21
C LYS A 155 -22.44 8.25 -6.74
N GLU A 156 -22.00 8.61 -7.94
CA GLU A 156 -20.82 8.04 -8.58
C GLU A 156 -19.67 9.03 -8.61
N PHE A 157 -18.46 8.54 -8.34
CA PHE A 157 -17.22 9.32 -8.37
C PHE A 157 -16.18 8.60 -9.22
N ASN A 158 -15.56 9.32 -10.15
CA ASN A 158 -14.40 8.84 -10.87
C ASN A 158 -13.16 9.12 -10.02
N VAL A 159 -12.49 8.08 -9.58
CA VAL A 159 -11.34 8.16 -8.68
C VAL A 159 -10.09 7.72 -9.41
N THR A 160 -9.12 8.61 -9.57
CA THR A 160 -7.77 8.25 -10.01
C THR A 160 -7.00 7.70 -8.81
N LEU A 161 -6.72 6.40 -8.84
CA LEU A 161 -6.05 5.72 -7.74
C LEU A 161 -4.62 6.22 -7.56
N LYS A 162 -4.18 6.27 -6.31
CA LYS A 162 -2.83 6.66 -5.92
C LYS A 162 -2.08 5.50 -5.31
N ASN A 163 -0.76 5.60 -5.26
CA ASN A 163 0.08 4.65 -4.53
C ASN A 163 0.00 4.89 -3.01
N LEU A 164 0.71 4.09 -2.22
CA LEU A 164 0.75 4.23 -0.75
C LEU A 164 1.37 5.56 -0.29
N TYR A 165 2.05 6.27 -1.18
CA TYR A 165 2.75 7.52 -0.91
C TYR A 165 1.90 8.76 -1.23
N GLY A 166 0.70 8.58 -1.79
CA GLY A 166 -0.25 9.64 -2.09
C GLY A 166 -0.05 10.29 -3.46
N ASP A 167 0.77 9.68 -4.33
CA ASP A 167 0.97 10.09 -5.72
C ASP A 167 0.50 9.01 -6.72
N THR A 168 0.57 9.30 -8.01
CA THR A 168 0.15 8.39 -9.08
C THR A 168 1.32 7.65 -9.74
N ASP A 169 2.55 7.83 -9.24
CA ASP A 169 3.73 7.25 -9.85
C ASP A 169 3.80 5.74 -9.64
N LEU A 170 4.30 5.05 -10.66
CA LEU A 170 4.58 3.62 -10.59
C LEU A 170 5.95 3.42 -9.92
N VAL A 171 6.01 2.49 -8.97
CA VAL A 171 7.23 2.19 -8.22
C VAL A 171 8.04 1.15 -8.99
N LYS A 172 9.28 1.45 -9.36
CA LYS A 172 10.22 0.46 -9.90
C LYS A 172 11.08 -0.10 -8.78
N ALA A 173 11.47 -1.37 -8.87
CA ALA A 173 12.38 -1.97 -7.88
C ALA A 173 13.73 -1.24 -7.80
N SER A 174 14.17 -0.65 -8.92
CA SER A 174 15.36 0.21 -8.98
C SER A 174 15.21 1.52 -8.22
N ASP A 175 13.96 1.97 -7.98
CA ASP A 175 13.68 3.31 -7.50
C ASP A 175 13.45 3.37 -5.98
N THR A 176 13.25 2.20 -5.34
CA THR A 176 12.94 2.16 -3.91
C THR A 176 13.74 1.07 -3.19
N TYR A 177 14.57 1.47 -2.28
CA TYR A 177 15.35 0.58 -1.41
C TYR A 177 14.91 0.75 0.04
N VAL A 178 14.73 -0.37 0.76
CA VAL A 178 14.49 -0.34 2.20
C VAL A 178 15.83 -0.47 2.94
N ILE A 179 16.23 0.59 3.62
CA ILE A 179 17.47 0.65 4.40
C ILE A 179 17.13 1.07 5.84
N LEU A 180 17.40 0.21 6.81
CA LEU A 180 17.16 0.44 8.24
C LEU A 180 15.72 0.90 8.56
N GLY A 181 14.73 0.42 7.79
CA GLY A 181 13.32 0.75 7.93
C GLY A 181 12.88 2.01 7.17
N ALA A 182 13.78 2.70 6.47
CA ALA A 182 13.40 3.77 5.55
C ALA A 182 13.30 3.23 4.11
N ARG A 183 12.21 3.54 3.44
CA ARG A 183 12.08 3.36 2.00
C ARG A 183 12.61 4.61 1.33
N LEU A 184 13.62 4.42 0.52
CA LEU A 184 14.37 5.48 -0.12
C LEU A 184 14.15 5.47 -1.63
N ALA A 185 14.03 6.65 -2.22
CA ALA A 185 13.96 6.85 -3.66
C ALA A 185 14.88 8.01 -4.07
N GLU A 186 15.34 7.98 -5.31
CA GLU A 186 16.09 9.09 -5.89
C GLU A 186 15.16 10.25 -6.21
N LEU A 187 15.68 11.48 -6.09
CA LEU A 187 14.97 12.69 -6.51
C LEU A 187 15.05 12.87 -8.02
N ASN A 188 13.92 13.23 -8.61
CA ASN A 188 13.93 13.67 -10.00
C ASN A 188 14.45 15.12 -10.15
N ASN A 189 14.68 15.55 -11.39
CA ASN A 189 15.25 16.89 -11.66
C ASN A 189 14.31 18.03 -11.26
N GLU A 190 13.00 17.84 -11.33
CA GLU A 190 12.00 18.84 -10.95
C GLU A 190 11.99 19.05 -9.44
N GLU A 191 12.05 17.97 -8.65
CA GLU A 191 12.13 18.04 -7.19
C GLU A 191 13.42 18.75 -6.74
N LYS A 192 14.56 18.43 -7.37
CA LYS A 192 15.85 19.09 -7.10
C LYS A 192 15.80 20.60 -7.40
N ALA A 193 15.24 20.96 -8.55
CA ALA A 193 15.11 22.37 -8.96
C ALA A 193 14.18 23.14 -8.03
N ARG A 194 13.03 22.57 -7.64
CA ARG A 194 12.06 23.20 -6.73
C ARG A 194 12.65 23.52 -5.37
N LEU A 195 13.51 22.64 -4.86
CA LEU A 195 14.13 22.77 -3.54
C LEU A 195 15.50 23.49 -3.59
N GLY A 196 16.01 23.84 -4.77
CA GLY A 196 17.32 24.46 -4.92
C GLY A 196 18.49 23.57 -4.50
N ILE A 197 18.32 22.24 -4.53
CA ILE A 197 19.32 21.27 -4.13
C ILE A 197 19.91 20.54 -5.34
N ARG A 198 21.16 20.12 -5.24
CA ARG A 198 21.86 19.41 -6.33
C ARG A 198 21.86 17.90 -6.15
N ASN A 199 21.72 17.44 -4.91
CA ASN A 199 21.80 16.04 -4.53
C ASN A 199 20.78 15.73 -3.44
N GLY A 200 20.57 14.46 -3.17
CA GLY A 200 19.71 13.99 -2.07
C GLY A 200 18.95 12.72 -2.42
N VAL A 201 18.49 12.05 -1.37
CA VAL A 201 17.68 10.83 -1.44
C VAL A 201 16.46 11.02 -0.55
N LYS A 202 15.27 10.81 -1.11
CA LYS A 202 14.00 11.06 -0.45
C LYS A 202 13.55 9.82 0.35
N VAL A 203 13.09 10.04 1.56
CA VAL A 203 12.36 9.06 2.37
C VAL A 203 10.91 9.04 1.89
N VAL A 204 10.54 8.03 1.12
CA VAL A 204 9.19 7.88 0.54
C VAL A 204 8.26 7.05 1.42
N GLY A 205 8.80 6.38 2.44
CA GLY A 205 8.01 5.63 3.43
C GLY A 205 8.89 5.16 4.58
N LEU A 206 8.25 4.78 5.68
CA LEU A 206 8.91 4.29 6.88
C LEU A 206 8.22 3.01 7.38
N GLU A 207 9.03 2.07 7.81
CA GLU A 207 8.65 0.84 8.52
C GLU A 207 9.35 0.81 9.88
N GLN A 208 9.05 -0.19 10.71
CA GLN A 208 9.78 -0.35 11.97
C GLN A 208 11.29 -0.48 11.70
N GLY A 209 12.07 0.49 12.22
CA GLY A 209 13.51 0.54 11.99
C GLY A 209 14.17 1.74 12.66
N LYS A 210 15.46 1.93 12.38
CA LYS A 210 16.27 3.00 12.99
C LYS A 210 15.80 4.39 12.59
N PHE A 211 15.40 4.60 11.33
CA PHE A 211 14.91 5.89 10.85
C PHE A 211 13.63 6.31 11.58
N MET A 212 12.64 5.42 11.69
CA MET A 212 11.40 5.71 12.42
C MET A 212 11.66 5.99 13.89
N LYS A 213 12.53 5.21 14.55
CA LYS A 213 12.90 5.41 15.96
C LYS A 213 13.63 6.72 16.21
N ALA A 214 14.35 7.23 15.21
CA ALA A 214 15.02 8.53 15.27
C ALA A 214 14.08 9.71 15.03
N GLY A 215 12.79 9.47 14.73
CA GLY A 215 11.80 10.53 14.47
C GLY A 215 11.83 11.09 13.06
N VAL A 216 12.48 10.40 12.11
CA VAL A 216 12.42 10.79 10.70
C VAL A 216 11.01 10.59 10.18
N GLU A 217 10.51 11.53 9.39
CA GLU A 217 9.19 11.45 8.77
C GLU A 217 9.26 11.27 7.26
N LYS A 218 8.15 10.79 6.67
CA LYS A 218 8.00 10.69 5.22
C LYS A 218 8.16 12.06 4.56
N GLY A 219 8.87 12.10 3.45
CA GLY A 219 9.16 13.33 2.72
C GLY A 219 10.54 13.91 3.02
N PHE A 220 11.19 13.51 4.12
CA PHE A 220 12.55 13.94 4.43
C PHE A 220 13.53 13.58 3.31
N ILE A 221 14.38 14.51 2.93
CA ILE A 221 15.39 14.34 1.89
C ILE A 221 16.76 14.35 2.55
N ILE A 222 17.43 13.22 2.51
CA ILE A 222 18.77 13.04 3.05
C ILE A 222 19.77 13.71 2.10
N LEU A 223 20.49 14.72 2.57
CA LEU A 223 21.52 15.42 1.82
C LEU A 223 22.92 14.91 2.15
N LYS A 224 23.17 14.57 3.44
CA LYS A 224 24.44 14.04 3.94
C LYS A 224 24.23 12.99 5.01
N ILE A 225 25.17 12.06 5.10
CA ILE A 225 25.30 11.11 6.20
C ILE A 225 26.75 11.14 6.68
N ASN A 226 26.97 11.40 7.98
CA ASN A 226 28.32 11.54 8.57
C ASN A 226 29.21 12.51 7.76
N ASN A 227 28.68 13.69 7.41
CA ASN A 227 29.28 14.73 6.58
C ASN A 227 29.61 14.32 5.13
N LYS A 228 29.27 13.10 4.70
CA LYS A 228 29.43 12.66 3.32
C LYS A 228 28.19 12.99 2.51
N PRO A 229 28.29 13.66 1.35
CA PRO A 229 27.14 13.95 0.51
C PRO A 229 26.52 12.66 -0.04
N VAL A 230 25.20 12.69 -0.17
CA VAL A 230 24.40 11.59 -0.70
C VAL A 230 23.82 11.99 -2.04
N ASN A 231 24.18 11.30 -3.11
CA ASN A 231 23.70 11.57 -4.47
C ASN A 231 22.72 10.50 -4.96
N SER A 232 22.84 9.28 -4.40
CA SER A 232 22.05 8.11 -4.79
C SER A 232 21.69 7.26 -3.57
N VAL A 233 20.71 6.38 -3.74
CA VAL A 233 20.36 5.38 -2.70
C VAL A 233 21.53 4.43 -2.42
N ASN A 234 22.35 4.16 -3.44
CA ASN A 234 23.56 3.35 -3.25
C ASN A 234 24.58 4.03 -2.34
N ASP A 235 24.70 5.36 -2.38
CA ASP A 235 25.56 6.09 -1.45
C ASP A 235 25.08 5.91 -0.01
N VAL A 236 23.77 6.03 0.23
CA VAL A 236 23.17 5.78 1.55
C VAL A 236 23.55 4.38 2.04
N ARG A 237 23.34 3.36 1.19
CA ARG A 237 23.67 1.97 1.52
C ARG A 237 25.15 1.80 1.85
N ASN A 238 26.02 2.31 1.01
CA ASN A 238 27.46 2.17 1.17
C ASN A 238 27.96 2.87 2.43
N ILE A 239 27.48 4.08 2.71
CA ILE A 239 27.88 4.82 3.90
C ILE A 239 27.39 4.08 5.16
N LEU A 240 26.14 3.63 5.21
CA LEU A 240 25.58 2.94 6.36
C LEU A 240 26.21 1.58 6.61
N ASN A 241 26.50 0.79 5.56
CA ASN A 241 27.16 -0.51 5.68
C ASN A 241 28.60 -0.39 6.19
N ASN A 242 29.27 0.73 5.92
CA ASN A 242 30.65 1.00 6.35
C ASN A 242 30.72 1.84 7.63
N THR A 243 29.59 2.20 8.24
CA THR A 243 29.54 2.93 9.50
C THR A 243 29.39 1.94 10.65
N ARG A 244 30.19 2.11 11.71
CA ARG A 244 30.03 1.43 12.99
C ARG A 244 29.84 2.48 14.08
N GLY A 245 28.76 2.35 14.86
CA GLY A 245 28.44 3.30 15.92
C GLY A 245 27.43 4.34 15.54
N GLY A 246 27.75 5.64 15.67
CA GLY A 246 26.80 6.74 15.43
C GLY A 246 26.63 7.07 13.95
N VAL A 247 25.37 7.26 13.55
CA VAL A 247 24.98 7.82 12.25
C VAL A 247 24.37 9.19 12.50
N TYR A 248 24.88 10.20 11.80
CA TYR A 248 24.35 11.56 11.80
C TYR A 248 23.85 11.89 10.40
N ILE A 249 22.60 12.28 10.28
CA ILE A 249 21.94 12.58 9.00
C ILE A 249 21.55 14.05 8.96
N GLU A 250 21.91 14.73 7.89
CA GLU A 250 21.50 16.10 7.57
C GLU A 250 20.61 16.07 6.33
N GLY A 251 19.49 16.78 6.37
CA GLY A 251 18.56 16.81 5.25
C GLY A 251 17.53 17.92 5.35
N ILE A 252 16.61 17.93 4.42
CA ILE A 252 15.59 18.97 4.24
C ILE A 252 14.22 18.35 4.00
N TYR A 253 13.18 18.98 4.50
CA TYR A 253 11.80 18.66 4.17
C TYR A 253 11.30 19.42 2.93
N PRO A 254 10.20 19.00 2.29
CA PRO A 254 9.65 19.66 1.10
C PRO A 254 9.21 21.12 1.29
N ASP A 255 9.02 21.56 2.54
CA ASP A 255 8.72 22.92 2.95
C ASP A 255 9.98 23.81 3.11
N GLY A 256 11.17 23.24 2.88
CA GLY A 256 12.44 23.92 3.00
C GLY A 256 13.07 23.90 4.40
N VAL A 257 12.44 23.23 5.37
CA VAL A 257 12.95 23.13 6.74
C VAL A 257 14.09 22.12 6.81
N MET A 258 15.28 22.57 7.25
CA MET A 258 16.42 21.69 7.52
C MET A 258 16.16 20.87 8.80
N ALA A 259 16.48 19.60 8.77
CA ALA A 259 16.39 18.73 9.92
C ALA A 259 17.62 17.82 10.05
N TYR A 260 17.88 17.39 11.28
CA TYR A 260 19.06 16.62 11.66
C TYR A 260 18.63 15.45 12.54
N TYR A 261 19.13 14.27 12.22
CA TYR A 261 18.80 13.06 12.95
C TYR A 261 20.06 12.28 13.30
N ALA A 262 20.03 11.59 14.46
CA ALA A 262 21.13 10.75 14.88
C ALA A 262 20.61 9.43 15.47
N PHE A 263 21.29 8.33 15.17
CA PHE A 263 21.02 7.02 15.75
C PHE A 263 22.26 6.13 15.71
N GLY A 264 22.29 5.07 16.51
CA GLY A 264 23.35 4.06 16.49
C GLY A 264 23.02 2.90 15.56
N ILE A 265 24.04 2.38 14.86
CA ILE A 265 23.97 1.13 14.10
C ILE A 265 24.65 0.01 14.91
#